data_01fad6907268cdb4edf6aa78b074b395
#
_entry.id   01fad6907268cdb4edf6aa78b074b395
#
_cell.length_a   1.000
_cell.length_b   1.000
_cell.length_c   1.000
_cell.angle_alpha   90.00
_cell.angle_beta   90.00
_cell.angle_gamma   90.00
#
_symmetry.space_group_name_H-M   'P 1'
#
loop_
_entity.id
_entity.type
_entity.pdbx_description
1 polymer ?
#
loop_
_entity_poly.entity_id
_entity_poly.type
_entity_poly.pdbx_seq_one_letter_code
_entity_poly.pdbx_strand_id
1 'polypeptide(L)'
;MIDIENKVLNDVFAAVRSAFSECQCYGEYVAVPAAFPCICIYEASNSTYRRSQDTDLQEHQANLMYECNVYSDKATGKKTEARAIAKLVDETMQDMKFTRTFFQPLPNLDRTIYRITMRWEAVAGEPIVTDGGNVTYQMYRE
;
A
#
# COMPACT_ATOMS: atom_id res chain seq x y z
N MET A 1 -9.85 -2.97 17.17
CA MET A 1 -9.51 -3.09 15.73
C MET A 1 -8.04 -2.72 15.53
N ILE A 2 -7.29 -3.56 14.84
CA ILE A 2 -5.90 -3.27 14.51
C ILE A 2 -5.89 -2.39 13.27
N ASP A 3 -5.31 -1.20 13.39
CA ASP A 3 -5.26 -0.21 12.31
C ASP A 3 -3.83 0.31 12.15
N ILE A 4 -3.18 -0.10 11.06
CA ILE A 4 -1.81 0.31 10.72
C ILE A 4 -1.75 1.20 9.48
N GLU A 5 -2.89 1.65 8.97
CA GLU A 5 -2.94 2.37 7.69
C GLU A 5 -2.03 3.59 7.68
N ASN A 6 -2.06 4.40 8.72
CA ASN A 6 -1.21 5.59 8.78
C ASN A 6 0.27 5.27 8.67
N LYS A 7 0.72 4.21 9.36
CA LYS A 7 2.12 3.78 9.29
C LYS A 7 2.49 3.33 7.88
N VAL A 8 1.65 2.50 7.27
CA VAL A 8 1.89 1.98 5.91
C VAL A 8 1.94 3.13 4.91
N LEU A 9 0.96 4.03 4.95
CA LEU A 9 0.90 5.16 4.04
C LEU A 9 2.10 6.09 4.22
N ASN A 10 2.48 6.39 5.47
CA ASN A 10 3.63 7.26 5.74
C ASN A 10 4.92 6.66 5.19
N ASP A 11 5.16 5.38 5.39
CA ASP A 11 6.37 4.71 4.90
C ASP A 11 6.42 4.69 3.37
N VAL A 12 5.31 4.37 2.72
CA VAL A 12 5.23 4.33 1.25
C VAL A 12 5.38 5.74 0.67
N PHE A 13 4.69 6.72 1.21
CA PHE A 13 4.76 8.10 0.72
C PHE A 13 6.17 8.68 0.88
N ALA A 14 6.84 8.42 2.00
CA ALA A 14 8.20 8.88 2.23
C ALA A 14 9.17 8.27 1.21
N ALA A 15 9.06 6.97 0.95
CA ALA A 15 9.91 6.28 -0.03
C ALA A 15 9.68 6.82 -1.44
N VAL A 16 8.42 6.99 -1.85
CA VAL A 16 8.07 7.48 -3.19
C VAL A 16 8.51 8.93 -3.37
N ARG A 17 8.26 9.80 -2.41
CA ARG A 17 8.66 11.21 -2.51
C ARG A 17 10.16 11.40 -2.53
N SER A 18 10.90 10.54 -1.85
CA SER A 18 12.36 10.57 -1.85
C SER A 18 12.96 10.24 -3.21
N ALA A 19 12.38 9.26 -3.92
CA ALA A 19 12.88 8.80 -5.22
C ALA A 19 12.21 9.49 -6.40
N PHE A 20 10.94 9.89 -6.27
CA PHE A 20 10.14 10.52 -7.31
C PHE A 20 9.44 11.74 -6.73
N SER A 21 10.17 12.86 -6.61
CA SER A 21 9.69 14.06 -5.92
C SER A 21 8.43 14.68 -6.55
N GLU A 22 8.19 14.43 -7.84
CA GLU A 22 7.03 14.96 -8.57
C GLU A 22 5.79 14.05 -8.43
N CYS A 23 5.94 12.85 -7.87
CA CYS A 23 4.85 11.91 -7.74
C CYS A 23 3.86 12.36 -6.67
N GLN A 24 2.59 12.47 -7.05
CA GLN A 24 1.50 12.77 -6.12
C GLN A 24 1.09 11.49 -5.39
N CYS A 25 0.89 11.59 -4.08
CA CYS A 25 0.54 10.44 -3.24
C CYS A 25 -0.81 10.66 -2.58
N TYR A 26 -1.74 9.73 -2.81
CA TYR A 26 -3.09 9.77 -2.24
C TYR A 26 -3.34 8.52 -1.41
N GLY A 27 -3.94 8.70 -0.24
CA GLY A 27 -4.32 7.60 0.67
C GLY A 27 -5.71 7.04 0.42
N GLU A 28 -6.31 7.40 -0.71
CA GLU A 28 -7.65 6.93 -1.10
C GLU A 28 -7.72 6.80 -2.61
N TYR A 29 -8.74 6.09 -3.10
CA TYR A 29 -8.94 5.98 -4.54
C TYR A 29 -9.34 7.32 -5.14
N VAL A 30 -8.60 7.75 -6.16
CA VAL A 30 -8.88 8.97 -6.92
C VAL A 30 -9.13 8.58 -8.37
N ALA A 31 -10.38 8.72 -8.82
CA ALA A 31 -10.76 8.31 -10.17
C ALA A 31 -10.13 9.19 -11.26
N VAL A 32 -9.99 10.49 -10.99
CA VAL A 32 -9.40 11.46 -11.92
C VAL A 32 -8.33 12.25 -11.17
N PRO A 33 -7.07 11.78 -11.19
CA PRO A 33 -5.98 12.51 -10.55
C PRO A 33 -5.75 13.87 -11.20
N ALA A 34 -5.41 14.87 -10.38
CA ALA A 34 -5.15 16.23 -10.86
C ALA A 34 -3.78 16.38 -11.50
N ALA A 35 -2.81 15.55 -11.14
CA ALA A 35 -1.44 15.61 -11.63
C ALA A 35 -0.83 14.22 -11.73
N PHE A 36 0.18 14.08 -12.60
CA PHE A 36 0.88 12.81 -12.84
C PHE A 36 2.40 13.03 -12.76
N PRO A 37 3.19 11.98 -12.43
CA PRO A 37 2.72 10.66 -12.00
C PRO A 37 2.04 10.73 -10.65
N CYS A 38 1.23 9.73 -10.33
CA CYS A 38 0.60 9.65 -9.02
C CYS A 38 0.41 8.20 -8.58
N ILE A 39 0.28 8.03 -7.27
CA ILE A 39 -0.13 6.75 -6.67
C ILE A 39 -1.35 6.97 -5.78
N CYS A 40 -2.23 5.98 -5.77
CA CYS A 40 -3.32 5.89 -4.81
C CYS A 40 -3.15 4.57 -4.08
N ILE A 41 -2.85 4.61 -2.78
CA ILE A 41 -2.69 3.41 -1.95
C ILE A 41 -3.62 3.50 -0.75
N TYR A 42 -4.33 2.42 -0.46
CA TYR A 42 -5.30 2.40 0.62
C TYR A 42 -5.52 0.98 1.11
N GLU A 43 -6.03 0.87 2.34
CA GLU A 43 -6.43 -0.41 2.91
C GLU A 43 -7.74 -0.85 2.26
N ALA A 44 -7.69 -1.93 1.49
CA ALA A 44 -8.86 -2.43 0.77
C ALA A 44 -9.71 -3.36 1.64
N SER A 45 -9.10 -4.01 2.64
CA SER A 45 -9.81 -4.92 3.55
C SER A 45 -9.05 -5.04 4.86
N ASN A 46 -9.80 -5.13 5.96
CA ASN A 46 -9.28 -5.38 7.30
C ASN A 46 -10.30 -6.27 8.02
N SER A 47 -9.89 -7.49 8.34
CA SER A 47 -10.76 -8.44 9.02
C SER A 47 -10.02 -9.14 10.14
N THR A 48 -10.74 -9.48 11.20
CA THR A 48 -10.18 -10.19 12.33
C THR A 48 -9.62 -11.55 11.90
N TYR A 49 -8.39 -11.86 12.32
CA TYR A 49 -7.79 -13.17 12.07
C TYR A 49 -8.34 -14.14 13.10
N ARG A 50 -9.31 -14.96 12.69
CA ARG A 50 -10.10 -15.80 13.59
C ARG A 50 -9.30 -16.81 14.39
N ARG A 51 -8.20 -17.31 13.82
CA ARG A 51 -7.33 -18.29 14.50
C ARG A 51 -6.62 -17.73 15.72
N SER A 52 -6.49 -16.41 15.83
CA SER A 52 -5.88 -15.73 16.97
C SER A 52 -6.89 -15.17 17.95
N GLN A 53 -8.18 -15.32 17.67
CA GLN A 53 -9.25 -14.84 18.54
C GLN A 53 -9.29 -15.67 19.82
N ASP A 54 -9.37 -15.02 20.99
CA ASP A 54 -9.48 -15.70 22.27
C ASP A 54 -10.93 -16.06 22.62
N THR A 55 -11.15 -16.63 23.82
CA THR A 55 -12.48 -17.03 24.28
C THR A 55 -13.43 -15.84 24.47
N ASP A 56 -12.91 -14.65 24.65
CA ASP A 56 -13.69 -13.41 24.75
C ASP A 56 -13.94 -12.76 23.39
N LEU A 57 -13.54 -13.43 22.30
CA LEU A 57 -13.67 -12.98 20.92
C LEU A 57 -12.93 -11.66 20.64
N GLN A 58 -11.83 -11.42 21.38
CA GLN A 58 -11.01 -10.23 21.16
C GLN A 58 -10.06 -10.43 19.98
N GLU A 59 -9.86 -9.35 19.22
CA GLU A 59 -8.94 -9.35 18.08
C GLU A 59 -7.49 -9.25 18.56
N HIS A 60 -6.68 -10.25 18.22
CA HIS A 60 -5.23 -10.23 18.47
C HIS A 60 -4.43 -10.07 17.19
N GLN A 61 -5.00 -10.43 16.05
CA GLN A 61 -4.41 -10.29 14.73
C GLN A 61 -5.49 -9.92 13.71
N ALA A 62 -5.09 -9.23 12.66
CA ALA A 62 -5.99 -8.85 11.58
C ALA A 62 -5.42 -9.25 10.23
N ASN A 63 -6.27 -9.75 9.33
CA ASN A 63 -5.95 -9.93 7.93
C ASN A 63 -6.12 -8.59 7.21
N LEU A 64 -5.06 -8.14 6.55
CA LEU A 64 -5.05 -6.87 5.84
C LEU A 64 -4.83 -7.07 4.35
N MET A 65 -5.55 -6.30 3.55
CA MET A 65 -5.31 -6.20 2.11
C MET A 65 -5.15 -4.73 1.75
N TYR A 66 -4.06 -4.42 1.04
CA TYR A 66 -3.80 -3.09 0.50
C TYR A 66 -3.86 -3.13 -1.02
N GLU A 67 -4.37 -2.06 -1.60
CA GLU A 67 -4.38 -1.88 -3.04
C GLU A 67 -3.68 -0.58 -3.39
N CYS A 68 -2.88 -0.60 -4.46
CA CYS A 68 -2.21 0.58 -4.99
C CYS A 68 -2.45 0.67 -6.48
N ASN A 69 -2.82 1.85 -6.95
CA ASN A 69 -2.87 2.18 -8.37
C ASN A 69 -1.78 3.20 -8.67
N VAL A 70 -0.95 2.90 -9.67
CA VAL A 70 0.11 3.80 -10.14
C VAL A 70 -0.28 4.31 -11.51
N TYR A 71 -0.24 5.62 -11.70
CA TYR A 71 -0.60 6.28 -12.95
C TYR A 71 0.56 7.11 -13.49
N SER A 72 0.76 7.04 -14.81
CA SER A 72 1.71 7.90 -15.51
C SER A 72 1.13 8.35 -16.84
N ASP A 73 1.26 9.63 -17.16
CA ASP A 73 0.84 10.20 -18.45
C ASP A 73 2.03 10.70 -19.27
N LYS A 74 3.24 10.33 -18.89
CA LYS A 74 4.46 10.78 -19.56
C LYS A 74 4.40 10.49 -21.06
N ALA A 75 4.63 11.49 -21.89
CA ALA A 75 4.50 11.37 -23.36
C ALA A 75 5.39 10.27 -23.93
N THR A 76 6.60 10.08 -23.36
CA THR A 76 7.52 9.02 -23.74
C THR A 76 7.98 8.30 -22.49
N GLY A 77 7.76 6.98 -22.43
CA GLY A 77 8.21 6.14 -21.30
C GLY A 77 7.26 6.09 -20.12
N LYS A 78 5.96 6.31 -20.33
CA LYS A 78 4.96 6.22 -19.26
C LYS A 78 4.93 4.83 -18.60
N LYS A 79 5.09 3.78 -19.39
CA LYS A 79 5.17 2.41 -18.86
C LYS A 79 6.40 2.22 -17.99
N THR A 80 7.56 2.72 -18.43
CA THR A 80 8.81 2.63 -17.68
C THR A 80 8.73 3.39 -16.36
N GLU A 81 8.19 4.61 -16.39
CA GLU A 81 8.00 5.41 -15.19
C GLU A 81 7.04 4.74 -14.21
N ALA A 82 5.89 4.27 -14.67
CA ALA A 82 4.91 3.61 -13.81
C ALA A 82 5.48 2.33 -13.19
N ARG A 83 6.22 1.54 -13.96
CA ARG A 83 6.84 0.32 -13.43
C ARG A 83 7.96 0.62 -12.41
N ALA A 84 8.72 1.67 -12.61
CA ALA A 84 9.75 2.07 -11.65
C ALA A 84 9.14 2.49 -10.30
N ILE A 85 8.06 3.26 -10.34
CA ILE A 85 7.33 3.66 -9.13
C ILE A 85 6.69 2.43 -8.47
N ALA A 86 6.05 1.57 -9.26
CA ALA A 86 5.42 0.36 -8.76
C ALA A 86 6.42 -0.57 -8.07
N LYS A 87 7.61 -0.73 -8.64
CA LYS A 87 8.67 -1.54 -8.06
C LYS A 87 9.11 -1.01 -6.70
N LEU A 88 9.27 0.30 -6.58
CA LEU A 88 9.64 0.92 -5.31
C LEU A 88 8.56 0.72 -4.24
N VAL A 89 7.29 0.91 -4.61
CA VAL A 89 6.18 0.68 -3.70
C VAL A 89 6.14 -0.78 -3.24
N ASP A 90 6.31 -1.71 -4.17
CA ASP A 90 6.34 -3.14 -3.86
C ASP A 90 7.48 -3.49 -2.90
N GLU A 91 8.69 -2.99 -3.14
CA GLU A 91 9.83 -3.22 -2.27
C GLU A 91 9.57 -2.68 -0.86
N THR A 92 8.97 -1.50 -0.74
CA THR A 92 8.62 -0.90 0.54
C THR A 92 7.58 -1.75 1.28
N MET A 93 6.55 -2.23 0.57
CA MET A 93 5.53 -3.09 1.15
C MET A 93 6.12 -4.44 1.58
N GLN A 94 7.03 -5.02 0.80
CA GLN A 94 7.70 -6.26 1.17
C GLN A 94 8.59 -6.10 2.41
N ASP A 95 9.24 -4.96 2.56
CA ASP A 95 10.02 -4.64 3.76
C ASP A 95 9.15 -4.59 5.02
N MET A 96 7.88 -4.22 4.87
CA MET A 96 6.88 -4.27 5.94
C MET A 96 6.21 -5.65 6.07
N LYS A 97 6.71 -6.67 5.38
CA LYS A 97 6.25 -8.06 5.40
C LYS A 97 4.89 -8.29 4.75
N PHE A 98 4.51 -7.45 3.82
CA PHE A 98 3.37 -7.75 2.95
C PHE A 98 3.78 -8.67 1.81
N THR A 99 2.86 -9.53 1.40
CA THR A 99 3.03 -10.43 0.25
C THR A 99 2.20 -9.91 -0.91
N ARG A 100 2.84 -9.66 -2.04
CA ARG A 100 2.12 -9.22 -3.24
C ARG A 100 1.29 -10.37 -3.80
N THR A 101 -0.01 -10.11 -3.99
CA THR A 101 -0.96 -11.08 -4.53
C THR A 101 -1.44 -10.73 -5.93
N PHE A 102 -1.21 -9.49 -6.38
CA PHE A 102 -1.67 -9.03 -7.68
C PHE A 102 -0.76 -7.94 -8.21
N PHE A 103 -0.42 -8.02 -9.49
CA PHE A 103 0.32 -6.99 -10.22
C PHE A 103 -0.08 -7.08 -11.70
N GLN A 104 -0.85 -6.09 -12.18
CA GLN A 104 -1.23 -6.04 -13.58
C GLN A 104 -1.40 -4.61 -14.08
N PRO A 105 -0.98 -4.33 -15.32
CA PRO A 105 -1.44 -3.13 -16.00
C PRO A 105 -2.93 -3.30 -16.31
N LEU A 106 -3.73 -2.28 -16.00
CA LEU A 106 -5.17 -2.28 -16.25
C LEU A 106 -5.51 -1.17 -17.25
N PRO A 107 -6.54 -1.38 -18.09
CA PRO A 107 -7.02 -0.33 -18.99
C PRO A 107 -7.51 0.87 -18.20
N ASN A 108 -7.21 2.08 -18.70
CA ASN A 108 -7.79 3.31 -18.21
C ASN A 108 -8.68 3.92 -19.30
N LEU A 109 -9.72 4.64 -18.91
CA LEU A 109 -10.61 5.31 -19.87
C LEU A 109 -9.84 6.28 -20.76
N ASP A 110 -8.90 7.01 -20.17
CA ASP A 110 -7.97 7.85 -20.91
C ASP A 110 -6.75 7.02 -21.31
N ARG A 111 -6.62 6.76 -22.61
CA ARG A 111 -5.54 5.93 -23.18
C ARG A 111 -4.16 6.59 -23.10
N THR A 112 -4.10 7.89 -22.83
CA THR A 112 -2.82 8.59 -22.64
C THR A 112 -2.22 8.29 -21.27
N ILE A 113 -2.99 7.70 -20.37
CA ILE A 113 -2.57 7.37 -19.01
C ILE A 113 -2.32 5.87 -18.90
N TYR A 114 -1.12 5.49 -18.44
CA TYR A 114 -0.76 4.11 -18.15
C TYR A 114 -1.05 3.83 -16.66
N ARG A 115 -1.75 2.75 -16.40
CA ARG A 115 -2.18 2.37 -15.04
C ARG A 115 -1.68 0.99 -14.68
N ILE A 116 -1.11 0.85 -13.48
CA ILE A 116 -0.75 -0.43 -12.87
C ILE A 116 -1.54 -0.56 -11.56
N THR A 117 -2.13 -1.74 -11.34
CA THR A 117 -2.79 -2.06 -10.08
C THR A 117 -2.02 -3.17 -9.38
N MET A 118 -1.76 -2.97 -8.08
CA MET A 118 -1.10 -3.95 -7.21
C MET A 118 -1.94 -4.19 -5.97
N ARG A 119 -1.84 -5.41 -5.42
CA ARG A 119 -2.44 -5.76 -4.14
C ARG A 119 -1.46 -6.56 -3.30
N TRP A 120 -1.56 -6.37 -2.00
CA TRP A 120 -0.75 -7.09 -1.01
C TRP A 120 -1.63 -7.54 0.13
N GLU A 121 -1.22 -8.65 0.76
CA GLU A 121 -1.87 -9.17 1.96
C GLU A 121 -0.85 -9.42 3.05
N ALA A 122 -1.28 -9.26 4.29
CA ALA A 122 -0.49 -9.56 5.47
C ALA A 122 -1.39 -9.81 6.67
N VAL A 123 -0.82 -10.37 7.72
CA VAL A 123 -1.45 -10.45 9.03
C VAL A 123 -0.71 -9.51 9.97
N ALA A 124 -1.41 -8.56 10.56
CA ALA A 124 -0.86 -7.62 11.55
C ALA A 124 -1.26 -8.06 12.96
N GLY A 125 -0.29 -8.04 13.87
CA GLY A 125 -0.51 -8.27 15.30
C GLY A 125 -0.87 -6.99 16.05
N GLU A 126 -1.07 -7.13 17.37
CA GLU A 126 -1.35 -6.02 18.25
C GLU A 126 -0.19 -5.01 18.27
N PRO A 127 -0.48 -3.73 18.53
CA PRO A 127 0.57 -2.73 18.62
C PRO A 127 1.51 -3.00 19.80
N ILE A 128 2.80 -2.77 19.57
CA ILE A 128 3.84 -2.88 20.59
C ILE A 128 4.37 -1.46 20.84
N VAL A 129 4.32 -1.03 22.11
CA VAL A 129 4.89 0.26 22.51
C VAL A 129 6.32 0.02 22.99
N THR A 130 7.27 0.62 22.29
CA THR A 130 8.69 0.53 22.64
C THR A 130 9.10 1.66 23.58
N ASP A 131 10.31 1.57 24.15
CA ASP A 131 10.88 2.65 24.96
C ASP A 131 10.90 3.96 24.17
N GLY A 132 10.44 5.05 24.80
CA GLY A 132 10.30 6.33 24.13
C GLY A 132 8.93 6.59 23.51
N GLY A 133 7.96 5.67 23.68
CA GLY A 133 6.58 5.86 23.24
C GLY A 133 6.32 5.54 21.77
N ASN A 134 7.29 4.96 21.07
CA ASN A 134 7.10 4.55 19.67
C ASN A 134 6.19 3.32 19.59
N VAL A 135 5.24 3.36 18.64
CA VAL A 135 4.31 2.25 18.42
C VAL A 135 4.74 1.48 17.17
N THR A 136 4.92 0.17 17.32
CA THR A 136 5.21 -0.73 16.22
C THR A 136 4.17 -1.84 16.18
N TYR A 137 4.04 -2.49 15.01
CA TYR A 137 3.13 -3.62 14.84
C TYR A 137 3.92 -4.82 14.36
N GLN A 138 3.68 -5.98 14.97
CA GLN A 138 4.26 -7.21 14.48
C GLN A 138 3.51 -7.67 13.24
N MET A 139 4.26 -7.90 12.16
CA MET A 139 3.69 -8.31 10.88
C MET A 139 4.03 -9.76 10.60
N TYR A 140 3.07 -10.48 10.02
CA TYR A 140 3.22 -11.88 9.65
C TYR A 140 2.87 -12.04 8.18
N ARG A 141 3.67 -12.83 7.46
CA ARG A 141 3.33 -13.25 6.11
C ARG A 141 2.38 -14.46 6.18
N GLU A 142 1.40 -14.44 5.31
CA GLU A 142 0.55 -15.61 5.11
C GLU A 142 1.27 -16.70 4.29
#